data_3473bd376e119ec322c7d2edcca1c934
#
_entry.id   3473bd376e119ec322c7d2edcca1c934
#
_cell.length_a   1.000
_cell.length_b   1.000
_cell.length_c   1.000
_cell.angle_alpha   90.00
_cell.angle_beta   90.00
_cell.angle_gamma   90.00
#
_symmetry.space_group_name_H-M   'P 1'
#
loop_
_entity.id
_entity.type
_entity.pdbx_description
1 polymer ?
#
loop_
_entity_poly.entity_id
_entity_poly.type
_entity_poly.pdbx_seq_one_letter_code
_entity_poly.pdbx_strand_id
1 'polypeptide(L)'
;RYHCTDICDGESQGTDGINYSLASREMIANMIEIHANATPFDAGVYLSSCDKGVPGNLMGLARVNIPSVFVPGGTMNAGPEMLTLEQLGMYSAKFERGEINEEKLDWAKCNACPSCGACSFIGTASTMQIMAEALGLALPGTALMPATSPDLLDFAREAGRQAVRIAQMENMRPSDIVTMDSFENAILVHAAISGSTNCLLHLPAIAHEFGIEITGDTFDKLHRNARYLLDVRPAGRWPAECFYYAGGVPAIMEEIKEHLHLDVMTVTGKTLGENLEELKNNGFYEK
;
A
#
# COMPACT_ATOMS: atom_id res chain seq x y z
N ARG A 1 4.67 -3.13 -22.19
CA ARG A 1 5.22 -2.81 -20.87
C ARG A 1 5.75 -1.39 -20.90
N TYR A 2 5.30 -0.57 -19.96
CA TYR A 2 5.76 0.80 -19.75
C TYR A 2 6.37 0.94 -18.36
N HIS A 3 7.30 1.86 -18.22
CA HIS A 3 7.96 2.16 -16.94
C HIS A 3 7.62 3.57 -16.52
N CYS A 4 7.19 3.71 -15.28
CA CYS A 4 7.15 4.97 -14.57
C CYS A 4 8.25 4.96 -13.52
N THR A 5 8.93 6.08 -13.33
CA THR A 5 9.96 6.22 -12.31
C THR A 5 9.37 6.84 -11.06
N ASP A 6 9.84 6.39 -9.91
CA ASP A 6 9.42 6.84 -8.59
C ASP A 6 10.58 7.56 -7.89
N ILE A 7 10.29 8.49 -7.01
CA ILE A 7 11.28 9.15 -6.16
C ILE A 7 11.31 8.44 -4.82
N CYS A 8 12.50 8.14 -4.31
CA CYS A 8 12.65 7.67 -2.95
C CYS A 8 12.66 8.86 -1.98
N ASP A 9 11.60 9.01 -1.20
CA ASP A 9 11.50 10.07 -0.19
C ASP A 9 12.59 9.94 0.88
N GLY A 10 13.04 8.73 1.20
CA GLY A 10 14.13 8.49 2.14
C GLY A 10 15.48 9.06 1.66
N GLU A 11 15.79 8.95 0.37
CA GLU A 11 17.00 9.52 -0.23
C GLU A 11 16.91 11.05 -0.38
N SER A 12 15.71 11.56 -0.63
CA SER A 12 15.46 12.98 -0.84
C SER A 12 15.35 13.78 0.46
N GLN A 13 15.07 13.09 1.58
CA GLN A 13 14.80 13.69 2.88
C GLN A 13 16.01 14.51 3.37
N GLY A 14 15.76 15.74 3.86
CA GLY A 14 16.80 16.65 4.33
C GLY A 14 17.53 17.42 3.21
N THR A 15 17.09 17.28 1.96
CA THR A 15 17.59 18.03 0.80
C THR A 15 16.45 18.74 0.07
N ASP A 16 16.77 19.66 -0.84
CA ASP A 16 15.77 20.30 -1.72
C ASP A 16 15.07 19.32 -2.66
N GLY A 17 15.63 18.11 -2.82
CA GLY A 17 15.04 17.03 -3.62
C GLY A 17 13.65 16.60 -3.15
N ILE A 18 13.34 16.71 -1.84
CA ILE A 18 12.04 16.34 -1.29
C ILE A 18 10.89 17.19 -1.86
N ASN A 19 11.16 18.41 -2.35
CA ASN A 19 10.16 19.28 -2.95
C ASN A 19 9.56 18.71 -4.25
N TYR A 20 10.25 17.78 -4.91
CA TYR A 20 9.77 17.09 -6.11
C TYR A 20 8.93 15.86 -5.81
N SER A 21 8.90 15.39 -4.57
CA SER A 21 8.25 14.13 -4.19
C SER A 21 6.76 14.13 -4.52
N LEU A 22 5.97 15.10 -4.04
CA LEU A 22 4.53 15.14 -4.31
C LEU A 22 4.23 15.37 -5.80
N ALA A 23 5.03 16.17 -6.49
CA ALA A 23 4.87 16.41 -7.93
C ALA A 23 5.06 15.12 -8.75
N SER A 24 5.92 14.20 -8.31
CA SER A 24 6.16 12.91 -8.98
C SER A 24 4.90 12.04 -9.04
N ARG A 25 4.00 12.10 -8.04
CA ARG A 25 2.72 11.41 -8.04
C ARG A 25 1.88 11.78 -9.26
N GLU A 26 1.73 13.08 -9.53
CA GLU A 26 0.98 13.59 -10.67
C GLU A 26 1.64 13.20 -12.01
N MET A 27 2.96 13.25 -12.07
CA MET A 27 3.71 12.84 -13.27
C MET A 27 3.51 11.36 -13.58
N ILE A 28 3.51 10.50 -12.57
CA ILE A 28 3.25 9.07 -12.73
C ILE A 28 1.84 8.84 -13.28
N ALA A 29 0.82 9.47 -12.69
CA ALA A 29 -0.56 9.35 -13.16
C ALA A 29 -0.71 9.82 -14.61
N ASN A 30 -0.12 10.96 -14.97
CA ASN A 30 -0.13 11.52 -16.33
C ASN A 30 0.58 10.58 -17.34
N MET A 31 1.74 10.03 -16.98
CA MET A 31 2.47 9.10 -17.85
C MET A 31 1.67 7.82 -18.11
N ILE A 32 1.02 7.27 -17.09
CA ILE A 32 0.15 6.10 -17.21
C ILE A 32 -1.00 6.40 -18.17
N GLU A 33 -1.70 7.51 -17.95
CA GLU A 33 -2.83 7.94 -18.78
C GLU A 33 -2.43 8.11 -20.24
N ILE A 34 -1.31 8.82 -20.51
CA ILE A 34 -0.81 9.05 -21.86
C ILE A 34 -0.49 7.72 -22.57
N HIS A 35 0.26 6.84 -21.90
CA HIS A 35 0.68 5.57 -22.52
C HIS A 35 -0.50 4.62 -22.74
N ALA A 36 -1.40 4.54 -21.78
CA ALA A 36 -2.54 3.63 -21.86
C ALA A 36 -3.55 4.08 -22.95
N ASN A 37 -3.81 5.40 -23.07
CA ASN A 37 -4.70 5.91 -24.08
C ASN A 37 -4.08 5.94 -25.49
N ALA A 38 -2.76 5.96 -25.58
CA ALA A 38 -2.06 5.85 -26.87
C ALA A 38 -2.04 4.42 -27.42
N THR A 39 -2.43 3.42 -26.62
CA THR A 39 -2.37 1.99 -26.98
C THR A 39 -3.70 1.32 -26.58
N PRO A 40 -4.33 0.53 -27.47
CA PRO A 40 -5.62 -0.12 -27.17
C PRO A 40 -5.40 -1.34 -26.25
N PHE A 41 -5.36 -1.10 -24.95
CA PHE A 41 -5.30 -2.16 -23.94
C PHE A 41 -6.69 -2.59 -23.48
N ASP A 42 -6.91 -3.89 -23.30
CA ASP A 42 -8.14 -4.46 -22.77
C ASP A 42 -8.09 -4.64 -21.24
N ALA A 43 -6.89 -4.74 -20.67
CA ALA A 43 -6.67 -4.88 -19.24
C ALA A 43 -5.32 -4.31 -18.81
N GLY A 44 -5.18 -4.01 -17.51
CA GLY A 44 -3.97 -3.47 -16.91
C GLY A 44 -3.47 -4.28 -15.70
N VAL A 45 -2.16 -4.34 -15.54
CA VAL A 45 -1.50 -4.72 -14.30
C VAL A 45 -0.59 -3.59 -13.90
N TYR A 46 -0.84 -3.02 -12.72
CA TYR A 46 -0.09 -1.90 -12.19
C TYR A 46 0.78 -2.37 -11.04
N LEU A 47 2.08 -2.09 -11.09
CA LEU A 47 3.02 -2.52 -10.07
C LEU A 47 3.76 -1.32 -9.51
N SER A 48 3.69 -1.13 -8.20
CA SER A 48 4.43 -0.11 -7.48
C SER A 48 4.57 -0.46 -6.00
N SER A 49 5.55 0.14 -5.33
CA SER A 49 5.80 -0.11 -3.91
C SER A 49 6.06 1.14 -3.08
N CYS A 50 6.45 2.26 -3.70
CA CYS A 50 6.96 3.41 -2.96
C CYS A 50 5.92 4.52 -2.75
N ASP A 51 6.34 5.53 -2.03
CA ASP A 51 5.57 6.61 -1.39
C ASP A 51 4.62 7.34 -2.35
N LYS A 52 5.11 7.74 -3.52
CA LYS A 52 4.33 8.44 -4.55
C LYS A 52 3.94 7.54 -5.72
N GLY A 53 4.69 6.44 -5.91
CA GLY A 53 4.41 5.48 -6.96
C GLY A 53 3.07 4.77 -6.78
N VAL A 54 2.76 4.30 -5.57
CA VAL A 54 1.47 3.62 -5.31
C VAL A 54 0.29 4.55 -5.57
N PRO A 55 0.17 5.73 -4.93
CA PRO A 55 -0.96 6.61 -5.20
C PRO A 55 -1.00 7.13 -6.64
N GLY A 56 0.15 7.41 -7.27
CA GLY A 56 0.21 7.80 -8.68
C GLY A 56 -0.29 6.72 -9.62
N ASN A 57 0.05 5.45 -9.36
CA ASN A 57 -0.48 4.32 -10.13
C ASN A 57 -1.98 4.13 -9.91
N LEU A 58 -2.50 4.28 -8.68
CA LEU A 58 -3.93 4.18 -8.40
C LEU A 58 -4.73 5.30 -9.07
N MET A 59 -4.20 6.53 -9.09
CA MET A 59 -4.79 7.65 -9.85
C MET A 59 -4.78 7.35 -11.36
N GLY A 60 -3.66 6.90 -11.91
CA GLY A 60 -3.56 6.52 -13.32
C GLY A 60 -4.49 5.37 -13.69
N LEU A 61 -4.61 4.35 -12.82
CA LEU A 61 -5.55 3.24 -12.97
C LEU A 61 -7.01 3.73 -13.02
N ALA A 62 -7.37 4.70 -12.16
CA ALA A 62 -8.69 5.30 -12.14
C ALA A 62 -9.00 6.07 -13.43
N ARG A 63 -8.05 6.88 -13.92
CA ARG A 63 -8.20 7.67 -15.17
C ARG A 63 -8.36 6.79 -16.41
N VAL A 64 -7.55 5.73 -16.50
CA VAL A 64 -7.59 4.78 -17.63
C VAL A 64 -8.86 3.94 -17.60
N ASN A 65 -9.29 3.53 -16.44
CA ASN A 65 -10.55 2.84 -16.15
C ASN A 65 -10.83 1.60 -17.03
N ILE A 66 -9.82 0.78 -17.26
CA ILE A 66 -9.97 -0.55 -17.86
C ILE A 66 -9.84 -1.62 -16.79
N PRO A 67 -10.38 -2.85 -16.95
CA PRO A 67 -10.21 -3.93 -15.99
C PRO A 67 -8.75 -4.08 -15.56
N SER A 68 -8.46 -3.94 -14.28
CA SER A 68 -7.09 -3.79 -13.81
C SER A 68 -6.86 -4.42 -12.44
N VAL A 69 -5.66 -4.93 -12.22
CA VAL A 69 -5.20 -5.44 -10.93
C VAL A 69 -3.94 -4.68 -10.50
N PHE A 70 -3.93 -4.20 -9.26
CA PHE A 70 -2.73 -3.62 -8.66
C PHE A 70 -1.89 -4.71 -7.99
N VAL A 71 -0.58 -4.63 -8.15
CA VAL A 71 0.40 -5.53 -7.52
C VAL A 71 1.25 -4.71 -6.57
N PRO A 72 1.09 -4.85 -5.25
CA PRO A 72 2.01 -4.28 -4.29
C PRO A 72 3.42 -4.84 -4.50
N GLY A 73 4.42 -3.96 -4.61
CA GLY A 73 5.81 -4.38 -4.83
C GLY A 73 6.54 -4.85 -3.56
N GLY A 74 5.84 -4.86 -2.43
CA GLY A 74 6.32 -5.41 -1.17
C GLY A 74 7.16 -4.45 -0.33
N THR A 75 7.61 -4.96 0.82
CA THR A 75 8.42 -4.23 1.79
C THR A 75 9.85 -4.78 1.86
N MET A 76 10.81 -3.95 2.29
CA MET A 76 12.15 -4.42 2.66
C MET A 76 12.07 -5.38 3.83
N ASN A 77 13.03 -6.30 3.92
CA ASN A 77 13.32 -6.98 5.17
C ASN A 77 13.87 -5.98 6.20
N ALA A 78 13.71 -6.27 7.48
CA ALA A 78 14.40 -5.54 8.51
C ALA A 78 15.92 -5.84 8.48
N GLY A 79 16.71 -4.87 8.89
CA GLY A 79 18.14 -5.07 9.10
C GLY A 79 18.44 -5.90 10.35
N PRO A 80 19.73 -6.15 10.64
CA PRO A 80 20.14 -6.82 11.88
C PRO A 80 19.54 -6.11 13.11
N GLU A 81 19.23 -6.88 14.15
CA GLU A 81 18.56 -6.36 15.37
C GLU A 81 17.17 -5.75 15.06
N MET A 82 16.51 -6.20 13.98
CA MET A 82 15.27 -5.64 13.47
C MET A 82 15.36 -4.14 13.14
N LEU A 83 16.52 -3.67 12.72
CA LEU A 83 16.74 -2.26 12.37
C LEU A 83 15.90 -1.87 11.15
N THR A 84 15.27 -0.70 11.24
CA THR A 84 14.45 -0.10 10.18
C THR A 84 14.85 1.35 9.93
N LEU A 85 14.58 1.88 8.75
CA LEU A 85 15.09 3.18 8.30
C LEU A 85 14.72 4.35 9.22
N GLU A 86 13.50 4.39 9.74
CA GLU A 86 13.03 5.49 10.60
C GLU A 86 13.83 5.59 11.91
N GLN A 87 14.49 4.52 12.34
CA GLN A 87 15.33 4.54 13.54
C GLN A 87 16.64 5.33 13.36
N LEU A 88 17.04 5.60 12.11
CA LEU A 88 18.24 6.39 11.86
C LEU A 88 18.18 7.78 12.49
N GLY A 89 16.98 8.39 12.56
CA GLY A 89 16.80 9.66 13.27
C GLY A 89 17.15 9.55 14.77
N MET A 90 16.76 8.44 15.41
CA MET A 90 17.13 8.16 16.79
C MET A 90 18.64 7.93 16.96
N TYR A 91 19.26 7.17 16.04
CA TYR A 91 20.71 6.94 16.07
C TYR A 91 21.50 8.23 15.87
N SER A 92 21.07 9.10 14.94
CA SER A 92 21.67 10.41 14.74
C SER A 92 21.58 11.28 15.99
N ALA A 93 20.40 11.36 16.61
CA ALA A 93 20.21 12.12 17.84
C ALA A 93 21.04 11.56 19.02
N LYS A 94 21.20 10.24 19.14
CA LYS A 94 22.08 9.62 20.14
C LYS A 94 23.55 9.97 19.89
N PHE A 95 23.98 9.97 18.64
CA PHE A 95 25.33 10.36 18.28
C PHE A 95 25.61 11.83 18.64
N GLU A 96 24.72 12.74 18.29
CA GLU A 96 24.85 14.17 18.63
C GLU A 96 24.94 14.42 20.15
N ARG A 97 24.27 13.58 20.96
CA ARG A 97 24.34 13.63 22.42
C ARG A 97 25.54 12.92 23.02
N GLY A 98 26.37 12.27 22.19
CA GLY A 98 27.52 11.48 22.64
C GLY A 98 27.17 10.16 23.32
N GLU A 99 25.96 9.64 23.14
CA GLU A 99 25.49 8.38 23.71
C GLU A 99 25.99 7.16 22.93
N ILE A 100 26.33 7.33 21.65
CA ILE A 100 26.94 6.33 20.78
C ILE A 100 28.13 6.93 20.04
N ASN A 101 29.05 6.08 19.58
CA ASN A 101 30.17 6.48 18.75
C ASN A 101 29.81 6.49 17.24
N GLU A 102 30.71 7.03 16.42
CA GLU A 102 30.55 7.10 14.96
C GLU A 102 30.42 5.70 14.33
N GLU A 103 31.18 4.71 14.83
CA GLU A 103 31.12 3.34 14.32
C GLU A 103 29.71 2.73 14.45
N LYS A 104 29.00 2.96 15.57
CA LYS A 104 27.62 2.47 15.75
C LYS A 104 26.63 3.24 14.88
N LEU A 105 26.83 4.55 14.65
CA LEU A 105 26.00 5.33 13.72
C LEU A 105 26.21 4.84 12.28
N ASP A 106 27.43 4.61 11.85
CA ASP A 106 27.72 4.13 10.50
C ASP A 106 27.21 2.70 10.29
N TRP A 107 27.34 1.85 11.31
CA TRP A 107 26.71 0.55 11.28
C TRP A 107 25.19 0.65 11.03
N ALA A 108 24.49 1.55 11.73
CA ALA A 108 23.04 1.73 11.53
C ALA A 108 22.72 2.22 10.11
N LYS A 109 23.48 3.21 9.58
CA LYS A 109 23.32 3.72 8.21
C LYS A 109 23.51 2.63 7.16
N CYS A 110 24.50 1.77 7.32
CA CYS A 110 24.80 0.69 6.38
C CYS A 110 23.79 -0.47 6.42
N ASN A 111 23.02 -0.61 7.50
CA ASN A 111 22.16 -1.79 7.71
C ASN A 111 20.65 -1.48 7.74
N ALA A 112 20.23 -0.21 7.70
CA ALA A 112 18.83 0.17 7.81
C ALA A 112 17.99 -0.12 6.55
N CYS A 113 18.64 -0.31 5.39
CA CYS A 113 17.99 -0.63 4.10
C CYS A 113 18.67 -1.86 3.46
N PRO A 114 18.48 -3.07 3.98
CA PRO A 114 19.27 -4.24 3.60
C PRO A 114 18.82 -4.91 2.29
N SER A 115 17.63 -4.58 1.77
CA SER A 115 17.05 -5.27 0.61
C SER A 115 16.22 -4.33 -0.28
N CYS A 116 15.73 -4.85 -1.41
CA CYS A 116 14.72 -4.16 -2.21
C CYS A 116 13.36 -4.13 -1.48
N GLY A 117 12.44 -3.28 -1.97
CA GLY A 117 11.10 -3.08 -1.43
C GLY A 117 10.88 -1.69 -0.84
N ALA A 118 9.67 -1.40 -0.40
CA ALA A 118 9.35 -0.21 0.37
C ALA A 118 10.01 -0.25 1.75
N CYS A 119 10.08 0.91 2.42
CA CYS A 119 10.64 0.98 3.78
C CYS A 119 9.99 -0.03 4.72
N SER A 120 10.81 -0.67 5.58
CA SER A 120 10.42 -1.76 6.48
C SER A 120 9.62 -1.31 7.71
N PHE A 121 8.84 -0.24 7.61
CA PHE A 121 7.93 0.28 8.65
C PHE A 121 6.63 0.79 8.01
N ILE A 122 5.58 1.04 8.80
CA ILE A 122 4.30 1.58 8.30
C ILE A 122 4.44 3.11 8.08
N GLY A 123 5.23 3.46 7.07
CA GLY A 123 5.25 4.79 6.47
C GLY A 123 4.23 4.89 5.34
N THR A 124 4.33 5.94 4.51
CA THR A 124 3.40 6.18 3.39
C THR A 124 3.41 5.05 2.37
N ALA A 125 4.59 4.58 1.99
CA ALA A 125 4.76 3.51 1.01
C ALA A 125 4.02 2.23 1.44
N SER A 126 4.26 1.77 2.66
CA SER A 126 3.61 0.58 3.22
C SER A 126 2.10 0.80 3.41
N THR A 127 1.71 1.97 3.95
CA THR A 127 0.30 2.30 4.12
C THR A 127 -0.44 2.30 2.79
N MET A 128 0.11 2.89 1.73
CA MET A 128 -0.58 2.94 0.43
C MET A 128 -0.67 1.58 -0.26
N GLN A 129 0.28 0.66 -0.04
CA GLN A 129 0.13 -0.73 -0.48
C GLN A 129 -1.05 -1.43 0.24
N ILE A 130 -1.18 -1.20 1.56
CA ILE A 130 -2.33 -1.68 2.35
C ILE A 130 -3.63 -1.07 1.82
N MET A 131 -3.65 0.23 1.53
CA MET A 131 -4.85 0.90 0.99
C MET A 131 -5.27 0.36 -0.37
N ALA A 132 -4.31 0.03 -1.26
CA ALA A 132 -4.63 -0.58 -2.54
C ALA A 132 -5.35 -1.93 -2.41
N GLU A 133 -4.95 -2.74 -1.42
CA GLU A 133 -5.62 -3.99 -1.09
C GLU A 133 -6.97 -3.74 -0.40
N ALA A 134 -7.03 -2.79 0.54
CA ALA A 134 -8.26 -2.45 1.26
C ALA A 134 -9.35 -1.86 0.36
N LEU A 135 -8.97 -1.16 -0.73
CA LEU A 135 -9.89 -0.69 -1.78
C LEU A 135 -10.37 -1.81 -2.71
N GLY A 136 -9.90 -3.04 -2.52
CA GLY A 136 -10.26 -4.17 -3.38
C GLY A 136 -9.53 -4.20 -4.73
N LEU A 137 -8.47 -3.41 -4.93
CA LEU A 137 -7.72 -3.29 -6.19
C LEU A 137 -6.51 -4.24 -6.30
N ALA A 138 -6.10 -4.87 -5.21
CA ALA A 138 -5.05 -5.89 -5.17
C ALA A 138 -5.60 -7.25 -4.72
N LEU A 139 -4.88 -8.32 -5.01
CA LEU A 139 -5.26 -9.65 -4.52
C LEU A 139 -5.09 -9.73 -3.00
N PRO A 140 -6.00 -10.41 -2.28
CA PRO A 140 -5.95 -10.50 -0.83
C PRO A 140 -4.65 -11.11 -0.30
N GLY A 141 -4.10 -10.52 0.75
CA GLY A 141 -2.90 -10.99 1.43
C GLY A 141 -1.58 -10.68 0.69
N THR A 142 -1.58 -9.71 -0.23
CA THR A 142 -0.37 -9.36 -1.01
C THR A 142 0.36 -8.12 -0.49
N ALA A 143 -0.33 -7.23 0.22
CA ALA A 143 0.30 -6.03 0.76
C ALA A 143 1.37 -6.36 1.80
N LEU A 144 2.52 -5.71 1.68
CA LEU A 144 3.69 -5.82 2.55
C LEU A 144 4.36 -7.21 2.59
N MET A 145 4.09 -8.08 1.63
CA MET A 145 4.93 -9.25 1.42
C MET A 145 6.39 -8.78 1.28
N PRO A 146 7.37 -9.45 1.90
CA PRO A 146 8.76 -9.09 1.67
C PRO A 146 9.11 -9.12 0.19
N ALA A 147 9.70 -8.04 -0.32
CA ALA A 147 10.04 -7.93 -1.76
C ALA A 147 11.09 -8.97 -2.21
N THR A 148 11.76 -9.60 -1.26
CA THR A 148 12.70 -10.70 -1.47
C THR A 148 12.02 -12.07 -1.52
N SER A 149 10.72 -12.16 -1.18
CA SER A 149 10.00 -13.44 -1.22
C SER A 149 9.79 -13.92 -2.65
N PRO A 150 10.08 -15.20 -2.95
CA PRO A 150 9.74 -15.80 -4.25
C PRO A 150 8.23 -15.80 -4.51
N ASP A 151 7.40 -15.85 -3.46
CA ASP A 151 5.94 -15.86 -3.57
C ASP A 151 5.40 -14.57 -4.21
N LEU A 152 6.13 -13.45 -4.09
CA LEU A 152 5.76 -12.19 -4.73
C LEU A 152 5.66 -12.33 -6.26
N LEU A 153 6.56 -13.13 -6.87
CA LEU A 153 6.52 -13.39 -8.30
C LEU A 153 5.32 -14.25 -8.70
N ASP A 154 4.91 -15.16 -7.83
CA ASP A 154 3.74 -16.02 -8.09
C ASP A 154 2.45 -15.23 -7.96
N PHE A 155 2.35 -14.34 -6.99
CA PHE A 155 1.25 -13.38 -6.88
C PHE A 155 1.19 -12.41 -8.07
N ALA A 156 2.33 -11.90 -8.53
CA ALA A 156 2.37 -11.06 -9.73
C ALA A 156 1.91 -11.81 -11.00
N ARG A 157 2.23 -13.09 -11.12
CA ARG A 157 1.73 -13.95 -12.20
C ARG A 157 0.22 -14.18 -12.07
N GLU A 158 -0.28 -14.41 -10.86
CA GLU A 158 -1.71 -14.59 -10.63
C GLU A 158 -2.49 -13.29 -10.88
N ALA A 159 -1.95 -12.13 -10.49
CA ALA A 159 -2.52 -10.82 -10.83
C ALA A 159 -2.64 -10.65 -12.36
N GLY A 160 -1.63 -11.08 -13.12
CA GLY A 160 -1.69 -11.09 -14.58
C GLY A 160 -2.79 -11.99 -15.14
N ARG A 161 -2.97 -13.19 -14.58
CA ARG A 161 -4.08 -14.09 -14.95
C ARG A 161 -5.43 -13.48 -14.57
N GLN A 162 -5.50 -12.88 -13.38
CA GLN A 162 -6.73 -12.25 -12.90
C GLN A 162 -7.13 -11.06 -13.75
N ALA A 163 -6.19 -10.21 -14.18
CA ALA A 163 -6.47 -9.12 -15.11
C ALA A 163 -7.14 -9.60 -16.41
N VAL A 164 -6.67 -10.73 -16.96
CA VAL A 164 -7.29 -11.35 -18.14
C VAL A 164 -8.68 -11.91 -17.85
N ARG A 165 -8.91 -12.49 -16.65
CA ARG A 165 -10.22 -13.00 -16.25
C ARG A 165 -11.24 -11.89 -16.12
N ILE A 166 -10.90 -10.82 -15.38
CA ILE A 166 -11.83 -9.71 -15.16
C ILE A 166 -12.09 -8.90 -16.43
N ALA A 167 -11.17 -8.89 -17.40
CA ALA A 167 -11.40 -8.30 -18.72
C ALA A 167 -12.50 -9.01 -19.53
N GLN A 168 -12.84 -10.25 -19.17
CA GLN A 168 -13.90 -11.04 -19.80
C GLN A 168 -15.22 -11.01 -19.00
N MET A 169 -15.22 -10.33 -17.85
CA MET A 169 -16.38 -10.17 -16.99
C MET A 169 -17.03 -8.79 -17.22
N GLU A 170 -18.31 -8.70 -16.96
CA GLU A 170 -19.03 -7.43 -16.94
C GLU A 170 -18.81 -6.70 -15.60
N ASN A 171 -18.83 -5.37 -15.61
CA ASN A 171 -18.75 -4.52 -14.42
C ASN A 171 -17.52 -4.77 -13.55
N MET A 172 -16.35 -4.91 -14.20
CA MET A 172 -15.06 -5.11 -13.51
C MET A 172 -14.02 -4.04 -13.82
N ARG A 173 -14.48 -2.86 -14.23
CA ARG A 173 -13.60 -1.69 -14.31
C ARG A 173 -13.30 -1.17 -12.89
N PRO A 174 -12.21 -0.44 -12.70
CA PRO A 174 -11.94 0.20 -11.41
C PRO A 174 -13.11 1.01 -10.86
N SER A 175 -13.85 1.74 -11.72
CA SER A 175 -15.04 2.51 -11.32
C SER A 175 -16.23 1.63 -10.90
N ASP A 176 -16.27 0.36 -11.27
CA ASP A 176 -17.31 -0.59 -10.83
C ASP A 176 -16.98 -1.22 -9.47
N ILE A 177 -15.68 -1.27 -9.13
CA ILE A 177 -15.14 -1.87 -7.89
C ILE A 177 -15.05 -0.82 -6.79
N VAL A 178 -14.49 0.35 -7.10
CA VAL A 178 -14.18 1.39 -6.11
C VAL A 178 -15.38 2.30 -5.93
N THR A 179 -15.98 2.24 -4.76
CA THR A 179 -17.14 3.04 -4.33
C THR A 179 -16.81 3.83 -3.07
N MET A 180 -17.73 4.66 -2.61
CA MET A 180 -17.57 5.33 -1.30
C MET A 180 -17.40 4.31 -0.18
N ASP A 181 -18.15 3.20 -0.22
CA ASP A 181 -18.06 2.12 0.77
C ASP A 181 -16.68 1.45 0.79
N SER A 182 -16.05 1.30 -0.39
CA SER A 182 -14.66 0.82 -0.50
C SER A 182 -13.68 1.79 0.17
N PHE A 183 -13.90 3.10 0.02
CA PHE A 183 -13.08 4.12 0.69
C PHE A 183 -13.33 4.15 2.20
N GLU A 184 -14.57 4.00 2.66
CA GLU A 184 -14.86 3.90 4.11
C GLU A 184 -14.16 2.69 4.72
N ASN A 185 -14.19 1.53 4.06
CA ASN A 185 -13.43 0.35 4.47
C ASN A 185 -11.92 0.64 4.53
N ALA A 186 -11.35 1.27 3.51
CA ALA A 186 -9.93 1.62 3.50
C ALA A 186 -9.55 2.60 4.62
N ILE A 187 -10.40 3.59 4.92
CA ILE A 187 -10.18 4.55 6.01
C ILE A 187 -10.26 3.86 7.38
N LEU A 188 -11.17 2.89 7.57
CA LEU A 188 -11.22 2.10 8.80
C LEU A 188 -9.97 1.21 8.97
N VAL A 189 -9.51 0.57 7.91
CA VAL A 189 -8.24 -0.17 7.90
C VAL A 189 -7.08 0.77 8.21
N HIS A 190 -7.03 1.97 7.60
CA HIS A 190 -6.02 3.00 7.88
C HIS A 190 -5.96 3.35 9.37
N ALA A 191 -7.09 3.53 10.02
CA ALA A 191 -7.15 3.78 11.45
C ALA A 191 -6.64 2.58 12.27
N ALA A 192 -7.06 1.37 11.91
CA ALA A 192 -6.69 0.13 12.62
C ALA A 192 -5.18 -0.14 12.58
N ILE A 193 -4.51 0.24 11.51
CA ILE A 193 -3.05 0.08 11.36
C ILE A 193 -2.24 1.28 11.85
N SER A 194 -2.86 2.38 12.30
CA SER A 194 -2.19 3.67 12.53
C SER A 194 -1.37 4.12 11.32
N GLY A 195 -2.03 4.13 10.16
CA GLY A 195 -1.40 4.41 8.88
C GLY A 195 -0.85 5.84 8.77
N SER A 196 -0.02 6.07 7.77
CA SER A 196 0.60 7.36 7.51
C SER A 196 -0.43 8.47 7.29
N THR A 197 -0.23 9.63 7.92
CA THR A 197 -1.06 10.83 7.72
C THR A 197 -1.07 11.32 6.26
N ASN A 198 -0.11 10.90 5.43
CA ASN A 198 -0.11 11.21 4.01
C ASN A 198 -1.31 10.57 3.26
N CYS A 199 -1.97 9.57 3.83
CA CYS A 199 -3.24 9.06 3.30
C CYS A 199 -4.33 10.14 3.24
N LEU A 200 -4.28 11.15 4.12
CA LEU A 200 -5.20 12.28 4.07
C LEU A 200 -5.00 13.18 2.84
N LEU A 201 -3.87 13.02 2.14
CA LEU A 201 -3.62 13.63 0.83
C LEU A 201 -3.92 12.67 -0.32
N HIS A 202 -3.53 11.40 -0.15
CA HIS A 202 -3.53 10.46 -1.26
C HIS A 202 -4.90 9.82 -1.50
N LEU A 203 -5.63 9.40 -0.47
CA LEU A 203 -6.96 8.82 -0.64
C LEU A 203 -7.96 9.83 -1.25
N PRO A 204 -8.04 11.10 -0.78
CA PRO A 204 -8.88 12.10 -1.47
C PRO A 204 -8.49 12.35 -2.93
N ALA A 205 -7.19 12.35 -3.25
CA ALA A 205 -6.73 12.52 -4.63
C ALA A 205 -7.14 11.34 -5.52
N ILE A 206 -7.03 10.11 -5.01
CA ILE A 206 -7.48 8.90 -5.71
C ILE A 206 -9.01 8.92 -5.87
N ALA A 207 -9.74 9.25 -4.80
CA ALA A 207 -11.21 9.33 -4.82
C ALA A 207 -11.72 10.36 -5.85
N HIS A 208 -11.02 11.48 -5.97
CA HIS A 208 -11.32 12.51 -6.95
C HIS A 208 -11.31 11.97 -8.39
N GLU A 209 -10.36 11.08 -8.72
CA GLU A 209 -10.29 10.45 -10.06
C GLU A 209 -11.48 9.51 -10.33
N PHE A 210 -12.14 9.03 -9.30
CA PHE A 210 -13.40 8.28 -9.38
C PHE A 210 -14.66 9.16 -9.26
N GLY A 211 -14.51 10.48 -9.13
CA GLY A 211 -15.63 11.40 -8.90
C GLY A 211 -16.23 11.30 -7.49
N ILE A 212 -15.50 10.75 -6.54
CA ILE A 212 -15.90 10.57 -5.13
C ILE A 212 -15.24 11.67 -4.29
N GLU A 213 -16.03 12.34 -3.43
CA GLU A 213 -15.54 13.37 -2.52
C GLU A 213 -15.25 12.78 -1.13
N ILE A 214 -14.00 12.90 -0.68
CA ILE A 214 -13.54 12.55 0.66
C ILE A 214 -12.88 13.77 1.29
N THR A 215 -13.31 14.10 2.50
CA THR A 215 -12.80 15.26 3.25
C THR A 215 -12.13 14.83 4.55
N GLY A 216 -11.47 15.78 5.23
CA GLY A 216 -10.93 15.55 6.58
C GLY A 216 -12.00 15.12 7.58
N ASP A 217 -13.23 15.61 7.45
CA ASP A 217 -14.36 15.23 8.32
C ASP A 217 -14.75 13.77 8.13
N THR A 218 -14.62 13.22 6.91
CA THR A 218 -14.85 11.80 6.63
C THR A 218 -13.87 10.94 7.44
N PHE A 219 -12.58 11.29 7.41
CA PHE A 219 -11.57 10.61 8.22
C PHE A 219 -11.85 10.73 9.72
N ASP A 220 -12.10 11.96 10.22
CA ASP A 220 -12.35 12.18 11.63
C ASP A 220 -13.53 11.35 12.15
N LYS A 221 -14.64 11.34 11.40
CA LYS A 221 -15.84 10.56 11.75
C LYS A 221 -15.56 9.07 11.86
N LEU A 222 -14.86 8.49 10.90
CA LEU A 222 -14.58 7.06 10.86
C LEU A 222 -13.51 6.67 11.88
N HIS A 223 -12.44 7.45 12.01
CA HIS A 223 -11.34 7.18 12.93
C HIS A 223 -11.75 7.22 14.41
N ARG A 224 -12.72 8.07 14.80
CA ARG A 224 -13.19 8.17 16.19
C ARG A 224 -13.73 6.84 16.75
N ASN A 225 -14.25 5.98 15.89
CA ASN A 225 -14.85 4.70 16.27
C ASN A 225 -13.93 3.50 16.00
N ALA A 226 -12.78 3.73 15.37
CA ALA A 226 -11.84 2.68 15.05
C ALA A 226 -10.87 2.41 16.21
N ARG A 227 -10.44 1.16 16.33
CA ARG A 227 -9.42 0.74 17.29
C ARG A 227 -8.09 0.57 16.60
N TYR A 228 -7.01 1.02 17.23
CA TYR A 228 -5.66 0.69 16.84
C TYR A 228 -5.33 -0.75 17.24
N LEU A 229 -4.89 -1.55 16.28
CA LEU A 229 -4.65 -3.00 16.46
C LEU A 229 -3.18 -3.40 16.28
N LEU A 230 -2.35 -2.53 15.69
CA LEU A 230 -1.07 -2.94 15.11
C LEU A 230 0.14 -2.45 15.93
N ASP A 231 0.97 -3.37 16.42
CA ASP A 231 2.24 -3.06 17.12
C ASP A 231 3.43 -3.06 16.14
N VAL A 232 3.30 -2.30 15.04
CA VAL A 232 4.33 -2.17 13.99
C VAL A 232 4.86 -0.75 13.94
N ARG A 233 6.15 -0.60 13.64
CA ARG A 233 6.82 0.70 13.54
C ARG A 233 6.19 1.58 12.46
N PRO A 234 6.22 2.91 12.63
CA PRO A 234 6.94 3.68 13.69
C PRO A 234 6.22 3.74 15.04
N ALA A 235 4.93 3.43 15.10
CA ALA A 235 4.12 3.52 16.33
C ALA A 235 4.32 2.33 17.28
N GLY A 236 4.76 1.18 16.76
CA GLY A 236 4.96 -0.06 17.49
C GLY A 236 6.41 -0.54 17.52
N ARG A 237 6.60 -1.83 17.78
CA ARG A 237 7.92 -2.45 18.00
C ARG A 237 8.46 -3.20 16.79
N TRP A 238 7.57 -3.76 15.95
CA TRP A 238 7.91 -4.73 14.94
C TRP A 238 8.12 -4.11 13.55
N PRO A 239 9.01 -4.67 12.70
CA PRO A 239 9.13 -4.25 11.31
C PRO A 239 7.87 -4.55 10.49
N ALA A 240 7.72 -3.89 9.34
CA ALA A 240 6.55 -4.03 8.47
C ALA A 240 6.34 -5.45 7.93
N GLU A 241 7.39 -6.23 7.71
CA GLU A 241 7.26 -7.62 7.26
C GLU A 241 6.50 -8.50 8.27
N CYS A 242 6.57 -8.17 9.57
CA CYS A 242 5.82 -8.87 10.61
C CYS A 242 4.29 -8.71 10.44
N PHE A 243 3.84 -7.60 9.86
CA PHE A 243 2.44 -7.41 9.51
C PHE A 243 1.98 -8.46 8.48
N TYR A 244 2.76 -8.67 7.43
CA TYR A 244 2.47 -9.71 6.45
C TYR A 244 2.41 -11.10 7.06
N TYR A 245 3.41 -11.45 7.89
CA TYR A 245 3.45 -12.77 8.55
C TYR A 245 2.32 -12.98 9.57
N ALA A 246 1.75 -11.91 10.10
CA ALA A 246 0.59 -11.96 11.00
C ALA A 246 -0.77 -12.04 10.26
N GLY A 247 -0.76 -12.21 8.94
CA GLY A 247 -1.96 -12.31 8.12
C GLY A 247 -2.35 -11.04 7.35
N GLY A 248 -1.58 -9.96 7.48
CA GLY A 248 -1.70 -8.76 6.65
C GLY A 248 -3.06 -8.07 6.71
N VAL A 249 -3.45 -7.49 5.57
CA VAL A 249 -4.74 -6.77 5.44
C VAL A 249 -5.95 -7.66 5.72
N PRO A 250 -6.01 -8.92 5.22
CA PRO A 250 -7.14 -9.78 5.52
C PRO A 250 -7.36 -10.02 7.02
N ALA A 251 -6.27 -10.20 7.80
CA ALA A 251 -6.38 -10.38 9.24
C ALA A 251 -6.94 -9.14 9.94
N ILE A 252 -6.48 -7.93 9.56
CA ILE A 252 -7.05 -6.67 10.08
C ILE A 252 -8.54 -6.57 9.70
N MET A 253 -8.90 -6.87 8.46
CA MET A 253 -10.29 -6.79 8.01
C MET A 253 -11.20 -7.81 8.72
N GLU A 254 -10.71 -9.01 9.01
CA GLU A 254 -11.49 -10.00 9.78
C GLU A 254 -11.72 -9.51 11.21
N GLU A 255 -10.73 -8.86 11.86
CA GLU A 255 -10.85 -8.32 13.22
C GLU A 255 -11.83 -7.12 13.32
N ILE A 256 -11.96 -6.31 12.27
CA ILE A 256 -12.89 -5.16 12.23
C ILE A 256 -14.12 -5.42 11.37
N LYS A 257 -14.38 -6.65 11.00
CA LYS A 257 -15.38 -7.07 10.01
C LYS A 257 -16.77 -6.50 10.24
N GLU A 258 -17.19 -6.38 11.50
CA GLU A 258 -18.49 -5.84 11.88
C GLU A 258 -18.70 -4.35 11.51
N HIS A 259 -17.60 -3.65 11.19
CA HIS A 259 -17.61 -2.23 10.82
C HIS A 259 -17.42 -2.02 9.31
N LEU A 260 -17.20 -3.09 8.53
CA LEU A 260 -16.90 -3.01 7.11
C LEU A 260 -18.14 -3.24 6.24
N HIS A 261 -18.15 -2.59 5.09
CA HIS A 261 -19.08 -2.89 4.00
C HIS A 261 -18.59 -4.16 3.29
N LEU A 262 -19.20 -5.30 3.56
CA LEU A 262 -18.76 -6.61 3.08
C LEU A 262 -19.21 -6.93 1.67
N ASP A 263 -20.18 -6.20 1.15
CA ASP A 263 -20.77 -6.37 -0.18
C ASP A 263 -20.04 -5.62 -1.30
N VAL A 264 -19.00 -4.84 -0.94
CA VAL A 264 -18.15 -4.17 -1.95
C VAL A 264 -17.42 -5.17 -2.81
N MET A 265 -17.43 -4.93 -4.14
CA MET A 265 -16.74 -5.77 -5.12
C MET A 265 -15.22 -5.59 -5.03
N THR A 266 -14.47 -6.62 -5.44
CA THR A 266 -13.01 -6.58 -5.51
C THR A 266 -12.50 -7.14 -6.84
N VAL A 267 -11.22 -6.92 -7.14
CA VAL A 267 -10.58 -7.46 -8.36
C VAL A 267 -10.57 -8.99 -8.46
N THR A 268 -10.95 -9.71 -7.40
CA THR A 268 -11.10 -11.17 -7.47
C THR A 268 -12.35 -11.59 -8.23
N GLY A 269 -13.28 -10.66 -8.50
CA GLY A 269 -14.62 -10.95 -9.02
C GLY A 269 -15.60 -11.42 -7.95
N LYS A 270 -15.22 -11.26 -6.68
CA LYS A 270 -16.01 -11.58 -5.48
C LYS A 270 -16.11 -10.34 -4.60
N THR A 271 -17.10 -10.36 -3.71
CA THR A 271 -17.20 -9.32 -2.68
C THR A 271 -16.10 -9.46 -1.62
N LEU A 272 -15.89 -8.41 -0.83
CA LEU A 272 -14.99 -8.47 0.32
C LEU A 272 -15.37 -9.59 1.29
N GLY A 273 -16.67 -9.73 1.61
CA GLY A 273 -17.16 -10.76 2.51
C GLY A 273 -16.87 -12.17 2.00
N GLU A 274 -17.08 -12.43 0.71
CA GLU A 274 -16.79 -13.72 0.08
C GLU A 274 -15.27 -14.03 0.13
N ASN A 275 -14.43 -13.04 -0.09
CA ASN A 275 -12.96 -13.22 0.00
C ASN A 275 -12.51 -13.56 1.43
N LEU A 276 -13.03 -12.87 2.44
CA LEU A 276 -12.67 -13.15 3.85
C LEU A 276 -13.14 -14.56 4.26
N GLU A 277 -14.34 -14.96 3.85
CA GLU A 277 -14.87 -16.30 4.11
C GLU A 277 -14.05 -17.40 3.41
N GLU A 278 -13.63 -17.17 2.16
CA GLU A 278 -12.76 -18.10 1.44
C GLU A 278 -11.40 -18.25 2.12
N LEU A 279 -10.80 -17.15 2.56
CA LEU A 279 -9.53 -17.18 3.29
C LEU A 279 -9.65 -17.95 4.61
N LYS A 280 -10.76 -17.78 5.33
CA LYS A 280 -11.06 -18.53 6.54
C LYS A 280 -11.19 -20.03 6.27
N ASN A 281 -11.95 -20.39 5.24
CA ASN A 281 -12.15 -21.78 4.86
C ASN A 281 -10.89 -22.48 4.36
N ASN A 282 -9.93 -21.72 3.81
CA ASN A 282 -8.64 -22.22 3.36
C ASN A 282 -7.57 -22.30 4.47
N GLY A 283 -7.92 -21.97 5.72
CA GLY A 283 -7.00 -22.00 6.86
C GLY A 283 -5.92 -20.89 6.79
N PHE A 284 -6.21 -19.78 6.09
CA PHE A 284 -5.26 -18.66 5.94
C PHE A 284 -4.85 -18.06 7.28
N TYR A 285 -5.77 -17.98 8.23
CA TYR A 285 -5.55 -17.41 9.57
C TYR A 285 -4.96 -18.39 10.59
N GLU A 286 -4.71 -19.63 10.21
CA GLU A 286 -4.17 -20.68 11.07
C GLU A 286 -2.64 -20.87 10.91
N LYS A 287 -2.00 -20.04 10.11
CA LYS A 287 -0.57 -20.14 9.74
C LYS A 287 0.36 -19.46 10.72
#